data_8256842730176b5fd2a16d3a3dd23add
#
_entry.id   8256842730176b5fd2a16d3a3dd23add
#
_cell.length_a   1.000
_cell.length_b   1.000
_cell.length_c   1.000
_cell.angle_alpha   90.00
_cell.angle_beta   90.00
_cell.angle_gamma   90.00
#
_symmetry.space_group_name_H-M   'P 1'
#
loop_
_entity.id
_entity.type
_entity.pdbx_description
1 polymer ?
#
loop_
_entity_poly.entity_id
_entity_poly.type
_entity_poly.pdbx_seq_one_letter_code
_entity_poly.pdbx_strand_id
1 'polypeptide(L)'
;VTLPILEISRSGMDVEYQRLQVVAQNIANLGSARGADGETWFPLRLISGPRGAAASPLTPAAAAVKSSLQPPGAGVQVLGVERISTPPRRVYEPSHPQADSRGFVHFPGIDQLSEMTTLMKAVRVYEANVAVFGASRSMALKALDIGGRG
;
A
#
# COMPACT_ATOMS: atom_id res chain seq x y z
N VAL A 1 1.48 -23.24 -18.79
CA VAL A 1 2.39 -22.13 -19.13
C VAL A 1 1.79 -20.86 -18.55
N THR A 2 2.30 -20.40 -17.40
CA THR A 2 1.91 -19.13 -16.83
C THR A 2 2.53 -18.01 -17.68
N LEU A 3 1.70 -17.10 -18.16
CA LEU A 3 2.17 -15.94 -18.92
C LEU A 3 2.72 -14.93 -17.91
N PRO A 4 4.01 -14.56 -17.97
CA PRO A 4 4.63 -13.66 -16.98
C PRO A 4 3.86 -12.35 -16.80
N ILE A 5 3.24 -11.84 -17.85
CA ILE A 5 2.46 -10.59 -17.83
C ILE A 5 1.22 -10.69 -16.92
N LEU A 6 0.58 -11.86 -16.84
CA LEU A 6 -0.57 -12.08 -15.96
C LEU A 6 -0.14 -12.11 -14.49
N GLU A 7 1.03 -12.69 -14.18
CA GLU A 7 1.58 -12.69 -12.83
C GLU A 7 2.02 -11.30 -12.38
N ILE A 8 2.63 -10.52 -13.29
CA ILE A 8 3.02 -9.14 -13.02
C ILE A 8 1.79 -8.30 -12.67
N SER A 9 0.75 -8.34 -13.53
CA SER A 9 -0.48 -7.58 -13.31
C SER A 9 -1.20 -8.01 -12.03
N ARG A 10 -1.26 -9.32 -11.74
CA ARG A 10 -1.83 -9.85 -10.52
C ARG A 10 -1.09 -9.33 -9.28
N SER A 11 0.24 -9.40 -9.29
CA SER A 11 1.04 -8.91 -8.17
C SER A 11 0.85 -7.39 -7.93
N GLY A 12 0.68 -6.62 -9.02
CA GLY A 12 0.34 -5.20 -8.94
C GLY A 12 -1.01 -4.95 -8.28
N MET A 13 -2.03 -5.72 -8.66
CA MET A 13 -3.36 -5.65 -8.04
C MET A 13 -3.31 -6.01 -6.55
N ASP A 14 -2.60 -7.06 -6.18
CA ASP A 14 -2.48 -7.51 -4.79
C ASP A 14 -1.82 -6.43 -3.90
N VAL A 15 -0.77 -5.78 -4.37
CA VAL A 15 -0.09 -4.69 -3.66
C VAL A 15 -1.01 -3.47 -3.49
N GLU A 16 -1.68 -3.04 -4.56
CA GLU A 16 -2.54 -1.86 -4.49
C GLU A 16 -3.79 -2.12 -3.65
N TYR A 17 -4.34 -3.34 -3.67
CA TYR A 17 -5.43 -3.73 -2.78
C TYR A 17 -5.04 -3.62 -1.30
N GLN A 18 -3.84 -4.10 -0.92
CA GLN A 18 -3.34 -3.94 0.43
C GLN A 18 -3.06 -2.47 0.78
N ARG A 19 -2.58 -1.67 -0.18
CA ARG A 19 -2.41 -0.22 0.00
C ARG A 19 -3.74 0.46 0.30
N LEU A 20 -4.81 0.11 -0.44
CA LEU A 20 -6.16 0.62 -0.19
C LEU A 20 -6.65 0.29 1.22
N GLN A 21 -6.37 -0.93 1.71
CA GLN A 21 -6.72 -1.33 3.08
C GLN A 21 -5.99 -0.47 4.13
N VAL A 22 -4.68 -0.23 3.96
CA VAL A 22 -3.87 0.58 4.88
C VAL A 22 -4.37 2.03 4.90
N VAL A 23 -4.62 2.62 3.73
CA VAL A 23 -5.14 3.98 3.62
C VAL A 23 -6.56 4.09 4.23
N ALA A 24 -7.42 3.09 3.98
CA ALA A 24 -8.75 3.06 4.58
C ALA A 24 -8.70 2.99 6.11
N GLN A 25 -7.76 2.23 6.68
CA GLN A 25 -7.53 2.19 8.12
C GLN A 25 -7.09 3.55 8.67
N ASN A 26 -6.19 4.25 7.98
CA ASN A 26 -5.76 5.59 8.37
C ASN A 26 -6.95 6.58 8.35
N ILE A 27 -7.73 6.58 7.28
CA ILE A 27 -8.91 7.45 7.15
C ILE A 27 -9.95 7.13 8.24
N ALA A 28 -10.22 5.85 8.50
CA ALA A 28 -11.17 5.42 9.52
C ALA A 28 -10.76 5.87 10.93
N ASN A 29 -9.45 5.93 11.20
CA ASN A 29 -8.92 6.36 12.49
C ASN A 29 -8.59 7.85 12.59
N LEU A 30 -8.92 8.66 11.59
CA LEU A 30 -8.64 10.08 11.55
C LEU A 30 -9.30 10.86 12.69
N GLY A 31 -10.50 10.42 13.12
CA GLY A 31 -11.27 10.96 14.24
C GLY A 31 -11.10 10.18 15.56
N SER A 32 -10.28 9.14 15.58
CA SER A 32 -10.04 8.37 16.80
C SER A 32 -9.09 9.15 17.71
N ALA A 33 -9.63 9.74 18.78
CA ALA A 33 -8.80 10.37 19.80
C ALA A 33 -7.92 9.31 20.49
N ARG A 34 -7.77 9.07 21.67
CA ARG A 34 -6.95 8.00 22.26
C ARG A 34 -7.60 6.62 22.09
N GLY A 35 -6.76 5.61 21.83
CA GLY A 35 -7.16 4.22 21.93
C GLY A 35 -7.40 3.78 23.38
N ALA A 36 -7.91 2.56 23.59
CA ALA A 36 -8.12 1.97 24.91
C ALA A 36 -6.84 1.93 25.76
N ASP A 37 -5.67 1.85 25.12
CA ASP A 37 -4.35 1.82 25.73
C ASP A 37 -3.78 3.22 26.09
N GLY A 38 -4.55 4.29 25.86
CA GLY A 38 -4.14 5.67 26.09
C GLY A 38 -3.19 6.25 25.05
N GLU A 39 -2.82 5.49 24.02
CA GLU A 39 -2.02 5.96 22.88
C GLU A 39 -2.90 6.44 21.74
N THR A 40 -2.40 7.43 20.99
CA THR A 40 -3.05 7.89 19.76
C THR A 40 -2.68 6.95 18.62
N TRP A 41 -3.60 6.73 17.67
CA TRP A 41 -3.32 5.92 16.47
C TRP A 41 -2.14 6.48 15.68
N PHE A 42 -1.21 5.61 15.29
CA PHE A 42 -0.11 5.97 14.39
C PHE A 42 -0.50 5.66 12.95
N PRO A 43 -0.36 6.62 12.03
CA PRO A 43 -0.59 6.36 10.61
C PRO A 43 0.29 5.22 10.09
N LEU A 44 -0.29 4.38 9.25
CA LEU A 44 0.39 3.26 8.64
C LEU A 44 0.77 3.59 7.19
N ARG A 45 1.91 3.07 6.74
CA ARG A 45 2.35 3.16 5.35
C ARG A 45 2.75 1.78 4.84
N LEU A 46 2.24 1.40 3.68
CA LEU A 46 2.64 0.18 3.00
C LEU A 46 3.91 0.44 2.19
N ILE A 47 4.92 -0.40 2.41
CA ILE A 47 6.18 -0.43 1.66
C ILE A 47 6.10 -1.57 0.67
N SER A 48 6.36 -1.27 -0.60
CA SER A 48 6.37 -2.25 -1.69
C SER A 48 7.65 -2.15 -2.51
N GLY A 49 8.01 -3.23 -3.16
CA GLY A 49 9.20 -3.30 -4.00
C GLY A 49 9.12 -4.43 -5.02
N PRO A 50 10.13 -4.57 -5.89
CA PRO A 50 10.16 -5.66 -6.87
C PRO A 50 10.18 -7.01 -6.17
N ARG A 51 9.51 -8.00 -6.77
CA ARG A 51 9.51 -9.36 -6.25
C ARG A 51 10.94 -9.93 -6.29
N GLY A 52 11.39 -10.53 -5.18
CA GLY A 52 12.78 -10.98 -5.01
C GLY A 52 13.70 -9.96 -4.34
N ALA A 53 13.26 -8.71 -4.12
CA ALA A 53 13.94 -7.81 -3.22
C ALA A 53 13.76 -8.33 -1.79
N ALA A 54 14.83 -8.79 -1.14
CA ALA A 54 14.78 -9.14 0.26
C ALA A 54 14.48 -7.86 1.05
N ALA A 55 13.51 -7.91 1.94
CA ALA A 55 13.35 -6.94 3.02
C ALA A 55 14.54 -7.13 3.99
N SER A 56 15.69 -6.58 3.61
CA SER A 56 16.91 -6.72 4.40
C SER A 56 17.20 -5.37 5.05
N PRO A 57 17.42 -5.32 6.37
CA PRO A 57 17.85 -4.10 7.06
C PRO A 57 19.30 -3.71 6.72
N LEU A 58 19.89 -4.34 5.72
CA LEU A 58 21.24 -4.04 5.25
C LEU A 58 21.27 -2.71 4.51
N THR A 59 22.36 -1.99 4.74
CA THR A 59 22.67 -0.69 4.16
C THR A 59 22.26 -0.53 2.70
N PRO A 60 21.82 0.68 2.27
CA PRO A 60 21.32 0.94 0.90
C PRO A 60 22.26 0.45 -0.21
N ALA A 61 23.58 0.45 0.04
CA ALA A 61 24.60 -0.02 -0.89
C ALA A 61 24.57 -1.55 -1.12
N ALA A 62 24.35 -2.35 -0.06
CA ALA A 62 24.29 -3.81 -0.17
C ALA A 62 22.98 -4.30 -0.82
N ALA A 63 21.88 -3.57 -0.62
CA ALA A 63 20.61 -3.83 -1.31
C ALA A 63 20.72 -3.57 -2.83
N ALA A 64 21.41 -2.50 -3.24
CA ALA A 64 21.63 -2.17 -4.64
C ALA A 64 22.47 -3.23 -5.38
N VAL A 65 23.52 -3.77 -4.74
CA VAL A 65 24.37 -4.83 -5.33
C VAL A 65 23.61 -6.14 -5.48
N LYS A 66 22.79 -6.54 -4.51
CA LYS A 66 21.95 -7.75 -4.62
C LYS A 66 20.86 -7.61 -5.70
N SER A 67 20.27 -6.43 -5.86
CA SER A 67 19.26 -6.16 -6.89
C SER A 67 19.82 -6.21 -8.30
N SER A 68 21.11 -5.91 -8.50
CA SER A 68 21.76 -5.97 -9.82
C SER A 68 22.20 -7.38 -10.23
N LEU A 69 22.33 -8.32 -9.29
CA LEU A 69 22.75 -9.71 -9.53
C LEU A 69 21.59 -10.70 -9.64
N GLN A 70 20.38 -10.29 -9.24
CA GLN A 70 19.20 -11.13 -9.35
C GLN A 70 18.40 -10.70 -10.60
N PRO A 71 18.02 -11.62 -11.49
CA PRO A 71 17.12 -11.27 -12.58
C PRO A 71 15.86 -10.66 -11.96
N PRO A 72 15.35 -9.54 -12.53
CA PRO A 72 14.17 -8.88 -11.98
C PRO A 72 13.05 -9.91 -11.88
N GLY A 73 12.64 -10.21 -10.65
CA GLY A 73 11.49 -11.08 -10.41
C GLY A 73 10.28 -10.49 -11.10
N ALA A 74 9.46 -11.32 -11.74
CA ALA A 74 8.28 -10.86 -12.44
C ALA A 74 7.27 -10.30 -11.44
N GLY A 75 7.15 -8.96 -11.36
CA GLY A 75 6.13 -8.27 -10.56
C GLY A 75 6.65 -7.58 -9.30
N VAL A 76 5.71 -7.24 -8.43
CA VAL A 76 5.92 -6.48 -7.19
C VAL A 76 5.43 -7.28 -5.97
N GLN A 77 5.91 -6.91 -4.79
CA GLN A 77 5.49 -7.50 -3.53
C GLN A 77 5.42 -6.45 -2.42
N VAL A 78 4.61 -6.71 -1.40
CA VAL A 78 4.64 -5.95 -0.16
C VAL A 78 5.85 -6.37 0.65
N LEU A 79 6.66 -5.41 1.06
CA LEU A 79 7.84 -5.62 1.92
C LEU A 79 7.49 -5.47 3.39
N GLY A 80 6.44 -4.69 3.71
CA GLY A 80 5.97 -4.49 5.06
C GLY A 80 4.99 -3.32 5.17
N VAL A 81 4.52 -3.12 6.40
CA VAL A 81 3.71 -1.96 6.79
C VAL A 81 4.44 -1.28 7.94
N GLU A 82 4.75 -0.01 7.77
CA GLU A 82 5.44 0.82 8.77
C GLU A 82 4.46 1.72 9.49
N ARG A 83 4.75 1.98 10.77
CA ARG A 83 4.12 3.07 11.52
C ARG A 83 4.86 4.37 11.25
N ILE A 84 4.11 5.41 10.87
CA ILE A 84 4.71 6.73 10.65
C ILE A 84 4.61 7.49 11.97
N SER A 85 5.76 7.91 12.49
CA SER A 85 5.81 8.78 13.67
C SER A 85 5.50 10.23 13.26
N THR A 86 4.22 10.58 13.24
CA THR A 86 3.77 11.97 13.06
C THR A 86 3.29 12.53 14.39
N PRO A 87 3.58 13.79 14.69
CA PRO A 87 3.09 14.42 15.92
C PRO A 87 1.54 14.44 15.91
N PRO A 88 0.89 14.10 17.03
CA PRO A 88 -0.56 14.12 17.13
C PRO A 88 -1.09 15.57 16.97
N ARG A 89 -2.24 15.68 16.33
CA ARG A 89 -2.95 16.95 16.18
C ARG A 89 -3.70 17.27 17.47
N ARG A 90 -3.41 18.40 18.07
CA ARG A 90 -4.08 18.87 19.30
C ARG A 90 -5.25 19.77 18.94
N VAL A 91 -6.42 19.47 19.50
CA VAL A 91 -7.65 20.27 19.34
C VAL A 91 -8.18 20.63 20.70
N TYR A 92 -8.59 21.89 20.90
CA TYR A 92 -9.16 22.35 22.15
C TYR A 92 -10.66 22.02 22.20
N GLU A 93 -11.01 21.01 22.98
CA GLU A 93 -12.38 20.54 23.20
C GLU A 93 -12.56 20.11 24.66
N PRO A 94 -12.76 21.06 25.59
CA PRO A 94 -12.81 20.78 27.04
C PRO A 94 -13.98 19.91 27.44
N SER A 95 -15.04 19.85 26.65
CA SER A 95 -16.23 19.00 26.91
C SER A 95 -16.05 17.57 26.41
N HIS A 96 -14.95 17.25 25.69
CA HIS A 96 -14.70 15.91 25.20
C HIS A 96 -14.28 14.97 26.34
N PRO A 97 -14.80 13.72 26.43
CA PRO A 97 -14.51 12.79 27.52
C PRO A 97 -13.02 12.39 27.63
N GLN A 98 -12.26 12.59 26.57
CA GLN A 98 -10.81 12.30 26.52
C GLN A 98 -9.94 13.56 26.51
N ALA A 99 -10.50 14.72 26.88
CA ALA A 99 -9.72 15.94 27.03
C ALA A 99 -8.71 15.80 28.19
N ASP A 100 -7.50 16.32 27.99
CA ASP A 100 -6.52 16.42 29.05
C ASP A 100 -6.90 17.48 30.11
N SER A 101 -6.13 17.61 31.17
CA SER A 101 -6.36 18.61 32.23
C SER A 101 -6.35 20.06 31.75
N ARG A 102 -5.87 20.31 30.52
CA ARG A 102 -5.85 21.62 29.85
C ARG A 102 -6.96 21.79 28.83
N GLY A 103 -7.85 20.79 28.67
CA GLY A 103 -8.96 20.79 27.73
C GLY A 103 -8.57 20.47 26.27
N PHE A 104 -7.41 19.86 26.04
CA PHE A 104 -7.00 19.44 24.71
C PHE A 104 -7.20 17.95 24.47
N VAL A 105 -7.67 17.62 23.27
CA VAL A 105 -7.79 16.25 22.77
C VAL A 105 -6.69 16.01 21.74
N HIS A 106 -6.08 14.82 21.80
CA HIS A 106 -5.01 14.41 20.89
C HIS A 106 -5.58 13.46 19.85
N PHE A 107 -5.61 13.91 18.58
CA PHE A 107 -5.99 13.12 17.42
C PHE A 107 -4.75 12.64 16.65
N PRO A 108 -4.86 11.57 15.85
CA PRO A 108 -3.78 11.13 14.97
C PRO A 108 -3.30 12.24 14.05
N GLY A 109 -1.98 12.31 13.82
CA GLY A 109 -1.36 13.24 12.89
C GLY A 109 -1.53 12.78 11.43
N ILE A 110 -2.76 12.52 11.00
CA ILE A 110 -3.09 12.05 9.66
C ILE A 110 -3.50 13.25 8.80
N ASP A 111 -2.86 13.42 7.65
CA ASP A 111 -3.30 14.38 6.64
C ASP A 111 -4.32 13.73 5.71
N GLN A 112 -5.59 14.07 5.90
CA GLN A 112 -6.72 13.54 5.13
C GLN A 112 -6.55 13.74 3.62
N LEU A 113 -6.03 14.90 3.18
CA LEU A 113 -5.85 15.19 1.76
C LEU A 113 -4.78 14.28 1.13
N SER A 114 -3.69 14.05 1.84
CA SER A 114 -2.64 13.13 1.42
C SER A 114 -3.13 11.69 1.33
N GLU A 115 -3.91 11.23 2.33
CA GLU A 115 -4.49 9.89 2.33
C GLU A 115 -5.49 9.71 1.18
N MET A 116 -6.38 10.68 0.93
CA MET A 116 -7.31 10.64 -0.20
C MET A 116 -6.59 10.64 -1.55
N THR A 117 -5.50 11.39 -1.67
CA THR A 117 -4.67 11.39 -2.89
C THR A 117 -4.03 10.02 -3.10
N THR A 118 -3.52 9.40 -2.05
CA THR A 118 -2.95 8.06 -2.09
C THR A 118 -4.00 7.01 -2.45
N LEU A 119 -5.21 7.12 -1.87
CA LEU A 119 -6.35 6.27 -2.20
C LEU A 119 -6.67 6.33 -3.70
N MET A 120 -6.83 7.54 -4.25
CA MET A 120 -7.15 7.72 -5.67
C MET A 120 -6.06 7.17 -6.59
N LYS A 121 -4.79 7.35 -6.24
CA LYS A 121 -3.65 6.77 -6.98
C LYS A 121 -3.71 5.24 -6.96
N ALA A 122 -3.91 4.63 -5.80
CA ALA A 122 -3.98 3.19 -5.65
C ALA A 122 -5.15 2.58 -6.44
N VAL A 123 -6.33 3.21 -6.42
CA VAL A 123 -7.49 2.79 -7.24
C VAL A 123 -7.13 2.81 -8.72
N ARG A 124 -6.56 3.91 -9.22
CA ARG A 124 -6.18 4.03 -10.65
C ARG A 124 -5.16 3.00 -11.08
N VAL A 125 -4.14 2.73 -10.24
CA VAL A 125 -3.12 1.72 -10.53
C VAL A 125 -3.73 0.32 -10.50
N TYR A 126 -4.63 0.05 -9.57
CA TYR A 126 -5.38 -1.21 -9.52
C TYR A 126 -6.18 -1.42 -10.80
N GLU A 127 -6.99 -0.44 -11.21
CA GLU A 127 -7.80 -0.48 -12.45
C GLU A 127 -6.94 -0.68 -13.69
N ALA A 128 -5.79 0.00 -13.77
CA ALA A 128 -4.85 -0.17 -14.87
C ALA A 128 -4.32 -1.62 -14.94
N ASN A 129 -3.97 -2.22 -13.82
CA ASN A 129 -3.54 -3.63 -13.76
C ASN A 129 -4.67 -4.59 -14.15
N VAL A 130 -5.92 -4.32 -13.76
CA VAL A 130 -7.10 -5.09 -14.19
C VAL A 130 -7.25 -5.02 -15.71
N ALA A 131 -7.11 -3.84 -16.32
CA ALA A 131 -7.19 -3.67 -17.76
C ALA A 131 -6.08 -4.43 -18.51
N VAL A 132 -4.84 -4.34 -18.03
CA VAL A 132 -3.69 -5.09 -18.58
C VAL A 132 -3.90 -6.60 -18.45
N PHE A 133 -4.39 -7.07 -17.32
CA PHE A 133 -4.69 -8.48 -17.09
C PHE A 133 -5.75 -8.98 -18.10
N GLY A 134 -6.85 -8.23 -18.27
CA GLY A 134 -7.91 -8.55 -19.23
C GLY A 134 -7.43 -8.59 -20.69
N ALA A 135 -6.65 -7.59 -21.09
CA ALA A 135 -6.06 -7.53 -22.43
C ALA A 135 -5.10 -8.72 -22.69
N SER A 136 -4.25 -9.02 -21.71
CA SER A 136 -3.29 -10.12 -21.81
C SER A 136 -3.98 -11.48 -21.92
N ARG A 137 -5.04 -11.68 -21.15
CA ARG A 137 -5.88 -12.89 -21.24
C ARG A 137 -6.52 -13.02 -22.63
N SER A 138 -7.07 -11.93 -23.17
CA SER A 138 -7.68 -11.94 -24.50
C SER A 138 -6.66 -12.25 -25.60
N MET A 139 -5.45 -11.69 -25.51
CA MET A 139 -4.36 -12.00 -26.43
C MET A 139 -3.94 -13.47 -26.37
N ALA A 140 -3.83 -14.03 -25.17
CA ALA A 140 -3.49 -15.43 -24.97
C ALA A 140 -4.53 -16.38 -25.58
N LEU A 141 -5.83 -16.09 -25.41
CA LEU A 141 -6.90 -16.88 -25.99
C LEU A 141 -6.88 -16.82 -27.54
N LYS A 142 -6.66 -15.65 -28.12
CA LYS A 142 -6.51 -15.49 -29.56
C LYS A 142 -5.30 -16.22 -30.11
N ALA A 143 -4.18 -16.22 -29.42
CA ALA A 143 -2.99 -16.96 -29.81
C ALA A 143 -3.22 -18.48 -29.81
N LEU A 144 -4.00 -19.00 -28.84
CA LEU A 144 -4.39 -20.41 -28.82
C LEU A 144 -5.33 -20.78 -29.97
N ASP A 145 -6.27 -19.90 -30.32
CA ASP A 145 -7.17 -20.10 -31.47
C ASP A 145 -6.41 -20.18 -32.81
N ILE A 146 -5.37 -19.36 -32.96
CA ILE A 146 -4.52 -19.37 -34.16
C ILE A 146 -3.68 -20.67 -34.20
N GLY A 147 -3.10 -21.08 -33.07
CA GLY A 147 -2.29 -22.29 -32.97
C GLY A 147 -3.08 -23.61 -33.02
N GLY A 148 -4.39 -23.59 -32.74
CA GLY A 148 -5.25 -24.78 -32.77
C GLY A 148 -5.91 -25.06 -34.12
N ARG A 149 -5.71 -24.20 -35.14
CA ARG A 149 -6.24 -24.35 -36.50
C ARG A 149 -5.22 -24.84 -37.53
N GLY A 150 -4.05 -25.29 -37.07
CA GLY A 150 -3.00 -25.86 -37.89
C GLY A 150 -2.97 -27.39 -37.92
#